data_c03a6b87e0a035f15452786bfe8ed505
#
_entry.id   c03a6b87e0a035f15452786bfe8ed505
#
_cell.length_a   1.000
_cell.length_b   1.000
_cell.length_c   1.000
_cell.angle_alpha   90.00
_cell.angle_beta   90.00
_cell.angle_gamma   90.00
#
_symmetry.space_group_name_H-M   'P 1'
#
loop_
_entity.id
_entity.type
_entity.pdbx_description
1 polymer ?
#
loop_
_entity_poly.entity_id
_entity_poly.type
_entity_poly.pdbx_seq_one_letter_code
_entity_poly.pdbx_strand_id
1 'polypeptide(L)' 'MKDIRKACVKAIFDDFDQCGDAIRPAVGGEWEEIDARRPLGRVVGYVDICVADLVDIVVDTINKEL' A
#
# COMPACT_ATOMS: atom_id res chain seq x y z
N MET A 1 10.91 20.12 7.02
CA MET A 1 11.26 18.68 7.12
C MET A 1 10.21 17.85 6.42
N LYS A 2 10.63 16.88 5.63
CA LYS A 2 9.69 16.00 4.93
C LYS A 2 9.04 15.01 5.89
N ASP A 3 7.77 14.76 5.69
CA ASP A 3 7.05 13.75 6.46
C ASP A 3 7.23 12.39 5.78
N ILE A 4 8.25 11.65 6.22
CA ILE A 4 8.59 10.34 5.64
C ILE A 4 7.43 9.34 5.83
N ARG A 5 6.77 9.38 6.97
CA ARG A 5 5.64 8.48 7.22
C ARG A 5 4.52 8.72 6.20
N LYS A 6 4.18 9.98 5.96
CA LYS A 6 3.14 10.35 5.01
C LYS A 6 3.53 9.92 3.59
N ALA A 7 4.80 10.11 3.22
CA ALA A 7 5.30 9.70 1.91
C ALA A 7 5.20 8.18 1.73
N CYS A 8 5.51 7.40 2.76
CA CYS A 8 5.42 5.94 2.70
C CYS A 8 3.97 5.47 2.58
N VAL A 9 3.06 6.08 3.33
CA VAL A 9 1.62 5.76 3.23
C VAL A 9 1.13 6.04 1.81
N LYS A 10 1.49 7.19 1.25
CA LYS A 10 1.10 7.53 -0.12
C LYS A 10 1.65 6.52 -1.12
N ALA A 11 2.91 6.13 -0.97
CA ALA A 11 3.54 5.18 -1.88
C ALA A 11 2.85 3.81 -1.87
N ILE A 12 2.43 3.35 -0.70
CA ILE A 12 1.71 2.08 -0.56
C ILE A 12 0.34 2.17 -1.26
N PHE A 13 -0.39 3.27 -1.08
CA PHE A 13 -1.67 3.44 -1.76
C PHE A 13 -1.50 3.58 -3.27
N ASP A 14 -0.43 4.24 -3.73
CA ASP A 14 -0.14 4.34 -5.16
C ASP A 14 0.13 2.96 -5.76
N ASP A 15 0.86 2.10 -5.05
CA ASP A 15 1.06 0.70 -5.48
C ASP A 15 -0.26 -0.05 -5.55
N PHE A 16 -1.11 0.12 -4.55
CA PHE A 16 -2.44 -0.50 -4.55
C PHE A 16 -3.27 -0.04 -5.75
N ASP A 17 -3.24 1.26 -6.07
CA ASP A 17 -3.98 1.81 -7.21
C ASP A 17 -3.52 1.25 -8.55
N GLN A 18 -2.25 0.88 -8.65
CA GLN A 18 -1.66 0.30 -9.85
C GLN A 18 -1.79 -1.22 -9.90
N CYS A 19 -2.60 -1.79 -9.01
CA CYS A 19 -2.77 -3.23 -8.89
C CYS A 19 -1.44 -3.94 -8.68
N GLY A 20 -0.59 -3.35 -7.82
CA GLY A 20 0.70 -3.93 -7.49
C GLY A 20 0.60 -5.17 -6.61
N ASP A 21 1.74 -5.71 -6.24
CA ASP A 21 1.80 -7.01 -5.54
C ASP A 21 1.73 -6.91 -4.02
N ALA A 22 1.88 -5.71 -3.45
CA ALA A 22 1.94 -5.56 -2.00
C ALA A 22 0.61 -5.87 -1.32
N ILE A 23 -0.49 -5.38 -1.90
CA ILE A 23 -1.84 -5.62 -1.40
C ILE A 23 -2.72 -6.06 -2.56
N ARG A 24 -3.22 -7.28 -2.48
CA ARG A 24 -4.03 -7.88 -3.53
C ARG A 24 -5.29 -8.50 -2.94
N PRO A 25 -6.34 -8.72 -3.75
CA PRO A 25 -7.49 -9.49 -3.27
C PRO A 25 -7.06 -10.89 -2.88
N ALA A 26 -7.61 -11.40 -1.79
CA ALA A 26 -7.41 -12.79 -1.41
C ALA A 26 -8.06 -13.71 -2.43
N VAL A 27 -7.73 -14.99 -2.37
CA VAL A 27 -8.28 -16.00 -3.29
C VAL A 27 -9.81 -15.95 -3.25
N GLY A 28 -10.42 -15.78 -4.42
CA GLY A 28 -11.86 -15.66 -4.56
C GLY A 28 -12.41 -14.25 -4.39
N GLY A 29 -11.57 -13.28 -4.02
CA GLY A 29 -11.97 -11.89 -3.90
C GLY A 29 -11.67 -11.08 -5.16
N GLU A 30 -12.21 -9.88 -5.20
CA GLU A 30 -12.01 -8.96 -6.31
C GLU A 30 -11.56 -7.60 -5.81
N TRP A 31 -10.89 -6.83 -6.69
CA TRP A 31 -10.37 -5.50 -6.34
C TRP A 31 -11.48 -4.56 -5.86
N GLU A 32 -12.66 -4.65 -6.45
CA GLU A 32 -13.79 -3.79 -6.08
C GLU A 32 -14.31 -4.04 -4.67
N GLU A 33 -14.01 -5.19 -4.11
CA GLU A 33 -14.43 -5.54 -2.76
C GLU A 33 -13.50 -4.97 -1.69
N ILE A 34 -12.37 -4.42 -2.09
CA ILE A 34 -11.40 -3.85 -1.17
C ILE A 34 -11.68 -2.35 -1.04
N ASP A 35 -11.88 -1.91 0.19
CA ASP A 35 -12.17 -0.51 0.50
C ASP A 35 -10.89 0.20 0.94
N ALA A 36 -10.38 1.08 0.09
CA ALA A 36 -9.19 1.87 0.40
C ALA A 36 -9.61 3.17 1.09
N ARG A 37 -9.46 3.22 2.39
CA ARG A 37 -9.83 4.37 3.21
C ARG A 37 -8.61 5.27 3.41
N ARG A 38 -8.30 6.04 2.38
CA ARG A 38 -7.09 6.86 2.32
C ARG A 38 -6.95 7.87 3.47
N PRO A 39 -8.01 8.60 3.86
CA PRO A 39 -7.88 9.55 4.97
C PRO A 39 -7.51 8.88 6.30
N LEU A 40 -7.85 7.61 6.46
CA LEU A 40 -7.53 6.85 7.67
C LEU A 40 -6.24 6.04 7.52
N GLY A 41 -5.66 5.99 6.32
CA GLY A 41 -4.49 5.17 6.05
C GLY A 41 -4.77 3.68 6.17
N ARG A 42 -5.97 3.24 5.78
CA ARG A 42 -6.41 1.86 5.94
C ARG A 42 -6.89 1.25 4.63
N VAL A 43 -6.71 -0.05 4.53
CA VAL A 43 -7.32 -0.87 3.49
C VAL A 43 -8.15 -1.94 4.21
N VAL A 44 -9.42 -2.02 3.88
CA VAL A 44 -10.35 -2.92 4.56
C VAL A 44 -10.94 -3.90 3.54
N GLY A 45 -10.94 -5.18 3.89
CA GLY A 45 -11.49 -6.22 3.02
C GLY A 45 -10.67 -7.50 3.09
N TYR A 46 -11.03 -8.46 2.26
CA TYR A 46 -10.26 -9.69 2.12
C TYR A 46 -9.04 -9.42 1.26
N VAL A 47 -7.88 -9.34 1.89
CA VAL A 47 -6.64 -9.00 1.19
C VAL A 47 -5.56 -10.05 1.45
N ASP A 48 -4.71 -10.22 0.46
CA ASP A 48 -3.49 -11.01 0.55
C ASP A 48 -2.33 -10.01 0.52
N ILE A 49 -1.64 -9.86 1.64
CA ILE A 49 -0.60 -8.85 1.81
C ILE A 49 0.76 -9.50 1.69
N CYS A 50 1.57 -9.00 0.78
CA CYS A 50 2.99 -9.37 0.70
C CYS A 50 3.80 -8.41 1.57
N VAL A 51 4.18 -8.85 2.76
CA VAL A 51 4.91 -8.02 3.72
C VAL A 51 6.27 -7.58 3.15
N ALA A 52 6.94 -8.48 2.42
CA ALA A 52 8.22 -8.14 1.79
C ALA A 52 8.08 -6.99 0.81
N ASP A 53 7.03 -6.99 -0.01
CA ASP A 53 6.81 -5.91 -0.96
C ASP A 53 6.44 -4.60 -0.27
N LEU A 54 5.70 -4.65 0.84
CA LEU A 54 5.43 -3.46 1.64
C LEU A 54 6.72 -2.85 2.17
N VAL A 55 7.62 -3.69 2.68
CA VAL A 55 8.92 -3.24 3.19
C VAL A 55 9.74 -2.62 2.06
N ASP A 56 9.75 -3.24 0.88
CA ASP A 56 10.48 -2.71 -0.27
C ASP A 56 9.96 -1.32 -0.66
N ILE A 57 8.65 -1.12 -0.68
CA ILE A 57 8.04 0.18 -0.97
C ILE A 57 8.49 1.23 0.04
N VAL A 58 8.49 0.87 1.33
CA VAL A 58 8.90 1.79 2.40
C VAL A 58 10.38 2.14 2.25
N VAL A 59 11.24 1.16 2.05
CA VAL A 59 12.68 1.39 1.89
C VAL A 59 12.96 2.27 0.67
N ASP A 60 12.33 1.98 -0.47
CA ASP A 60 12.51 2.77 -1.68
C ASP A 60 12.04 4.22 -1.47
N THR A 61 10.94 4.40 -0.77
CA THR A 61 10.40 5.73 -0.49
C THR A 61 11.35 6.52 0.39
N ILE A 62 11.88 5.90 1.44
CA ILE A 62 12.85 6.55 2.34
C ILE A 62 14.09 6.97 1.55
N ASN A 63 14.59 6.09 0.68
CA ASN A 63 15.77 6.39 -0.12
C ASN A 63 15.53 7.56 -1.08
N LYS A 64 14.34 7.67 -1.65
CA LYS A 64 14.00 8.79 -2.54
C LYS A 64 13.86 10.11 -1.79
N GLU A 65 13.38 10.06 -0.53
CA GLU A 65 13.13 11.26 0.24
C GLU A 65 14.38 11.76 0.96
N LEU A 66 15.39 10.94 1.07
CA LEU A 66 16.67 11.35 1.63
C LEU A 66 17.57 11.91 0.54
#